data_034840150af48a7f495ace2d946d7929
#
_entry.id   034840150af48a7f495ace2d946d7929
#
_cell.length_a   1.000
_cell.length_b   1.000
_cell.length_c   1.000
_cell.angle_alpha   90.00
_cell.angle_beta   90.00
_cell.angle_gamma   90.00
#
_symmetry.space_group_name_H-M   'P 1'
#
loop_
_entity.id
_entity.type
_entity.pdbx_description
1 polymer ?
#
loop_
_entity_poly.entity_id
_entity_poly.type
_entity_poly.pdbx_seq_one_letter_code
_entity_poly.pdbx_strand_id
1 'polypeptide(L)'
;MTPDPMRSTAVMSEDTRETGVGVPAAVRLAEQATLGALLLAPDAVVAVSGWLRAEDFADPWHHTLYATIRELDAAHQRPCPDVVAQAMINRHGYRIADAPRILDLLAAVPTRPRPAEYAAVVLEASLRRQVACHGVLLQAAALAAALDRSPRVVETVTAQIDAVAELALTRWAIATRATTGTAVAAPVSPPSPVGLLPSLVGADRLLSRHPLPDPDAVAEREADLTACLVTHPDYLAAVTGWLRPDALTGDTWRPVYAALVDLHDTGAPIDPVTVAWRIARTAPTAGPGPNPRDLTAMVEHATILDPAYAATAVAADQLRLAAHRTATALRAEAGNLGLDLRDLLDTTLLHTRALRRAAAPLHPGPPGSDADDDHVPIPLPVMRRQRAGTAGRHLAVVPR
;
A
#
# COMPACT_ATOMS: atom_id res chain seq x y z
N MET A 1 12.47 64.70 -8.57
CA MET A 1 12.46 64.18 -7.21
C MET A 1 11.29 63.22 -7.12
N THR A 2 11.54 61.96 -7.47
CA THR A 2 10.57 60.86 -7.48
C THR A 2 10.89 59.92 -6.33
N PRO A 3 9.92 59.51 -5.50
CA PRO A 3 10.16 58.59 -4.42
C PRO A 3 10.17 57.14 -4.89
N ASP A 4 11.14 56.42 -4.39
CA ASP A 4 11.45 55.00 -4.51
C ASP A 4 10.31 54.12 -3.93
N PRO A 5 9.81 53.08 -4.60
CA PRO A 5 8.86 52.15 -4.01
C PRO A 5 9.61 51.13 -3.14
N MET A 6 9.30 51.12 -1.90
CA MET A 6 9.74 50.20 -0.86
C MET A 6 9.66 48.74 -1.31
N ARG A 7 10.78 48.06 -1.17
CA ARG A 7 10.91 46.60 -1.22
C ARG A 7 10.09 45.97 -0.10
N SER A 8 8.98 45.34 -0.47
CA SER A 8 8.29 44.40 0.41
C SER A 8 8.98 43.04 0.24
N THR A 9 9.91 42.75 1.14
CA THR A 9 10.45 41.38 1.30
C THR A 9 9.37 40.52 1.95
N ALA A 10 8.60 39.80 1.12
CA ALA A 10 7.80 38.69 1.57
C ALA A 10 8.77 37.58 2.02
N VAL A 11 8.86 37.37 3.33
CA VAL A 11 9.42 36.16 3.91
C VAL A 11 8.51 35.01 3.53
N MET A 12 8.87 34.34 2.45
CA MET A 12 8.27 33.03 2.14
C MET A 12 8.85 32.03 3.11
N SER A 13 8.00 31.54 4.00
CA SER A 13 8.28 30.41 4.88
C SER A 13 8.71 29.22 4.05
N GLU A 14 9.96 28.82 4.19
CA GLU A 14 10.52 27.54 3.72
C GLU A 14 9.97 26.40 4.58
N ASP A 15 8.72 26.01 4.33
CA ASP A 15 8.20 24.81 5.00
C ASP A 15 7.17 24.08 4.13
N THR A 16 7.57 23.63 2.94
CA THR A 16 6.73 22.72 2.15
C THR A 16 7.57 21.94 1.14
N ARG A 17 8.47 21.08 1.63
CA ARG A 17 9.04 19.99 0.82
C ARG A 17 9.06 18.69 1.63
N GLU A 18 7.90 18.28 2.08
CA GLU A 18 7.65 16.88 2.38
C GLU A 18 6.67 16.35 1.34
N THR A 19 7.06 15.28 0.67
CA THR A 19 6.27 14.49 -0.27
C THR A 19 5.12 13.83 0.48
N GLY A 20 4.09 14.58 0.79
CA GLY A 20 2.90 14.11 1.46
C GLY A 20 1.70 14.89 0.97
N VAL A 21 0.64 14.20 0.61
CA VAL A 21 -0.69 14.80 0.55
C VAL A 21 -0.91 15.51 1.89
N GLY A 22 -0.85 16.85 1.90
CA GLY A 22 -0.97 17.64 3.13
C GLY A 22 -2.25 17.25 3.85
N VAL A 23 -2.17 17.04 5.18
CA VAL A 23 -3.34 16.70 5.99
C VAL A 23 -4.37 17.82 5.82
N PRO A 24 -5.60 17.51 5.35
CA PRO A 24 -6.62 18.53 5.17
C PRO A 24 -6.82 19.34 6.45
N ALA A 25 -7.00 20.66 6.33
CA ALA A 25 -7.19 21.54 7.49
C ALA A 25 -8.31 21.05 8.42
N ALA A 26 -9.37 20.48 7.84
CA ALA A 26 -10.48 19.89 8.58
C ALA A 26 -10.06 18.71 9.47
N VAL A 27 -9.14 17.85 9.00
CA VAL A 27 -8.63 16.72 9.79
C VAL A 27 -7.80 17.22 10.97
N ARG A 28 -6.94 18.23 10.74
CA ARG A 28 -6.15 18.85 11.82
C ARG A 28 -7.05 19.47 12.88
N LEU A 29 -8.11 20.18 12.45
CA LEU A 29 -9.09 20.73 13.37
C LEU A 29 -9.83 19.63 14.15
N ALA A 30 -10.18 18.53 13.50
CA ALA A 30 -10.81 17.38 14.16
C ALA A 30 -9.87 16.73 15.20
N GLU A 31 -8.58 16.60 14.91
CA GLU A 31 -7.58 16.12 15.87
C GLU A 31 -7.51 17.03 17.10
N GLN A 32 -7.42 18.36 16.89
CA GLN A 32 -7.40 19.36 17.96
C GLN A 32 -8.67 19.33 18.79
N ALA A 33 -9.85 19.33 18.14
CA ALA A 33 -11.13 19.28 18.83
C ALA A 33 -11.34 17.97 19.59
N THR A 34 -10.85 16.85 19.08
CA THR A 34 -10.89 15.56 19.78
C THR A 34 -10.07 15.63 21.08
N LEU A 35 -8.81 16.01 20.99
CA LEU A 35 -7.92 16.08 22.14
C LEU A 35 -8.38 17.10 23.17
N GLY A 36 -8.75 18.30 22.73
CA GLY A 36 -9.29 19.34 23.61
C GLY A 36 -10.57 18.91 24.33
N ALA A 37 -11.49 18.25 23.63
CA ALA A 37 -12.73 17.74 24.22
C ALA A 37 -12.49 16.62 25.25
N LEU A 38 -11.51 15.73 25.00
CA LEU A 38 -11.12 14.69 25.98
C LEU A 38 -10.43 15.28 27.21
N LEU A 39 -9.66 16.36 27.08
CA LEU A 39 -9.05 17.05 28.20
C LEU A 39 -10.10 17.79 29.07
N LEU A 40 -11.15 18.37 28.45
CA LEU A 40 -12.24 19.04 29.16
C LEU A 40 -13.23 18.05 29.79
N ALA A 41 -13.47 16.92 29.14
CA ALA A 41 -14.39 15.89 29.60
C ALA A 41 -13.69 14.52 29.63
N PRO A 42 -12.81 14.27 30.61
CA PRO A 42 -12.03 13.03 30.71
C PRO A 42 -12.86 11.76 30.68
N ASP A 43 -14.07 11.79 31.18
CA ASP A 43 -15.00 10.64 31.18
C ASP A 43 -15.39 10.20 29.75
N ALA A 44 -15.23 11.09 28.76
CA ALA A 44 -15.45 10.76 27.34
C ALA A 44 -14.34 9.90 26.71
N VAL A 45 -13.20 9.73 27.38
CA VAL A 45 -12.10 8.85 26.90
C VAL A 45 -12.60 7.42 26.68
N VAL A 46 -13.43 6.90 27.57
CA VAL A 46 -13.99 5.54 27.48
C VAL A 46 -14.80 5.33 26.20
N ALA A 47 -15.50 6.38 25.72
CA ALA A 47 -16.32 6.29 24.50
C ALA A 47 -15.50 6.12 23.22
N VAL A 48 -14.25 6.56 23.20
CA VAL A 48 -13.37 6.55 22.01
C VAL A 48 -12.21 5.55 22.13
N SER A 49 -11.79 5.23 23.34
CA SER A 49 -10.58 4.42 23.58
C SER A 49 -10.66 3.00 23.04
N GLY A 50 -11.86 2.45 22.83
CA GLY A 50 -12.06 1.11 22.28
C GLY A 50 -11.73 0.99 20.79
N TRP A 51 -11.74 2.10 20.04
CA TRP A 51 -11.57 2.08 18.59
C TRP A 51 -10.60 3.15 18.05
N LEU A 52 -10.40 4.28 18.73
CA LEU A 52 -9.38 5.28 18.37
C LEU A 52 -8.01 4.90 18.96
N ARG A 53 -6.95 5.07 18.20
CA ARG A 53 -5.58 4.76 18.58
C ARG A 53 -4.69 5.99 18.45
N ALA A 54 -3.56 5.99 19.14
CA ALA A 54 -2.58 7.09 19.03
C ALA A 54 -2.04 7.22 17.59
N GLU A 55 -1.83 6.09 16.92
CA GLU A 55 -1.36 6.01 15.53
C GLU A 55 -2.34 6.62 14.51
N ASP A 56 -3.58 6.90 14.90
CA ASP A 56 -4.57 7.51 14.01
C ASP A 56 -4.34 9.02 13.82
N PHE A 57 -3.65 9.66 14.76
CA PHE A 57 -3.31 11.05 14.66
C PHE A 57 -2.16 11.27 13.67
N ALA A 58 -2.32 12.21 12.75
CA ALA A 58 -1.29 12.55 11.76
C ALA A 58 -0.16 13.41 12.36
N ASP A 59 -0.51 14.30 13.30
CA ASP A 59 0.48 15.10 14.01
C ASP A 59 1.19 14.25 15.08
N PRO A 60 2.54 14.10 15.03
CA PRO A 60 3.28 13.31 16.01
C PRO A 60 3.10 13.78 17.45
N TRP A 61 2.85 15.07 17.66
CA TRP A 61 2.60 15.59 18.99
C TRP A 61 1.19 15.20 19.49
N HIS A 62 0.17 15.27 18.63
CA HIS A 62 -1.18 14.77 18.95
C HIS A 62 -1.17 13.27 19.26
N HIS A 63 -0.41 12.48 18.49
CA HIS A 63 -0.17 11.06 18.78
C HIS A 63 0.38 10.86 20.20
N THR A 64 1.45 11.59 20.57
CA THR A 64 2.09 11.47 21.88
C THR A 64 1.14 11.90 23.01
N LEU A 65 0.41 12.99 22.79
CA LEU A 65 -0.57 13.49 23.76
C LEU A 65 -1.69 12.50 24.00
N TYR A 66 -2.29 11.95 22.94
CA TYR A 66 -3.36 10.95 23.06
C TYR A 66 -2.86 9.65 23.72
N ALA A 67 -1.65 9.19 23.39
CA ALA A 67 -1.03 8.06 24.07
C ALA A 67 -0.93 8.31 25.59
N THR A 68 -0.51 9.52 25.98
CA THR A 68 -0.42 9.92 27.40
C THR A 68 -1.80 9.96 28.06
N ILE A 69 -2.82 10.50 27.40
CA ILE A 69 -4.21 10.51 27.89
C ILE A 69 -4.68 9.06 28.14
N ARG A 70 -4.45 8.17 27.19
CA ARG A 70 -4.82 6.74 27.29
C ARG A 70 -4.13 6.01 28.44
N GLU A 71 -2.86 6.30 28.68
CA GLU A 71 -2.09 5.70 29.77
C GLU A 71 -2.54 6.17 31.14
N LEU A 72 -2.86 7.47 31.27
CA LEU A 72 -3.42 8.02 32.52
C LEU A 72 -4.81 7.40 32.82
N ASP A 73 -5.67 7.29 31.82
CA ASP A 73 -6.98 6.67 31.93
C ASP A 73 -6.85 5.18 32.36
N ALA A 74 -5.95 4.42 31.73
CA ALA A 74 -5.67 3.05 32.10
C ALA A 74 -5.09 2.88 33.51
N ALA A 75 -4.39 3.92 34.03
CA ALA A 75 -3.90 4.00 35.41
C ALA A 75 -4.94 4.54 36.39
N HIS A 76 -6.21 4.71 35.96
CA HIS A 76 -7.31 5.32 36.72
C HIS A 76 -6.99 6.76 37.23
N GLN A 77 -6.12 7.46 36.51
CA GLN A 77 -5.83 8.86 36.74
C GLN A 77 -6.63 9.71 35.76
N ARG A 78 -7.39 10.65 36.28
CA ARG A 78 -8.22 11.52 35.46
C ARG A 78 -7.34 12.41 34.55
N PRO A 79 -7.39 12.30 33.22
CA PRO A 79 -6.50 13.02 32.31
C PRO A 79 -6.95 14.48 32.11
N CYS A 80 -6.89 15.29 33.19
CA CYS A 80 -7.10 16.73 33.12
C CYS A 80 -5.89 17.45 32.49
N PRO A 81 -6.03 18.68 31.95
CA PRO A 81 -4.96 19.38 31.24
C PRO A 81 -3.65 19.49 32.00
N ASP A 82 -3.69 19.81 33.28
CA ASP A 82 -2.55 19.93 34.19
C ASP A 82 -1.85 18.59 34.46
N VAL A 83 -2.63 17.52 34.69
CA VAL A 83 -2.13 16.17 34.92
C VAL A 83 -1.45 15.65 33.65
N VAL A 84 -2.07 15.86 32.49
CA VAL A 84 -1.50 15.44 31.19
C VAL A 84 -0.24 16.24 30.88
N ALA A 85 -0.23 17.57 31.09
CA ALA A 85 0.95 18.38 30.91
C ALA A 85 2.11 17.91 31.79
N GLN A 86 1.85 17.62 33.07
CA GLN A 86 2.86 17.10 33.98
C GLN A 86 3.37 15.71 33.58
N ALA A 87 2.51 14.83 33.13
CA ALA A 87 2.89 13.51 32.61
C ALA A 87 3.76 13.61 31.36
N MET A 88 3.42 14.53 30.43
CA MET A 88 4.21 14.83 29.24
C MET A 88 5.60 15.38 29.59
N ILE A 89 5.69 16.32 30.58
CA ILE A 89 6.96 16.85 31.09
C ILE A 89 7.83 15.74 31.66
N ASN A 90 7.26 14.92 32.52
CA ASN A 90 7.98 13.85 33.20
C ASN A 90 8.54 12.80 32.24
N ARG A 91 7.82 12.52 31.15
CA ARG A 91 8.16 11.47 30.20
C ARG A 91 9.01 11.98 29.04
N HIS A 92 8.70 13.13 28.49
CA HIS A 92 9.27 13.65 27.24
C HIS A 92 10.03 14.97 27.39
N GLY A 93 9.96 15.59 28.57
CA GLY A 93 10.60 16.88 28.86
C GLY A 93 9.76 18.08 28.41
N TYR A 94 10.15 19.26 28.93
CA TYR A 94 9.44 20.54 28.73
C TYR A 94 9.25 20.93 27.26
N ARG A 95 10.19 20.58 26.37
CA ARG A 95 10.11 20.94 24.95
C ARG A 95 8.96 20.24 24.21
N ILE A 96 8.61 19.03 24.64
CA ILE A 96 7.54 18.24 24.02
C ILE A 96 6.21 18.51 24.72
N ALA A 97 6.21 18.82 26.01
CA ALA A 97 5.00 19.09 26.79
C ALA A 97 4.21 20.31 26.30
N ASP A 98 4.88 21.33 25.72
CA ASP A 98 4.30 22.50 25.04
C ASP A 98 2.95 22.99 25.60
N ALA A 99 2.97 23.58 26.78
CA ALA A 99 1.76 24.04 27.48
C ALA A 99 0.90 25.02 26.65
N PRO A 100 1.44 25.97 25.86
CA PRO A 100 0.67 26.77 24.93
C PRO A 100 -0.16 25.94 23.93
N ARG A 101 0.40 24.88 23.34
CA ARG A 101 -0.36 24.01 22.43
C ARG A 101 -1.52 23.30 23.12
N ILE A 102 -1.38 22.93 24.39
CA ILE A 102 -2.50 22.37 25.16
C ILE A 102 -3.63 23.40 25.29
N LEU A 103 -3.30 24.68 25.54
CA LEU A 103 -4.30 25.74 25.60
C LEU A 103 -4.97 25.97 24.23
N ASP A 104 -4.22 25.89 23.14
CA ASP A 104 -4.77 25.99 21.77
C ASP A 104 -5.78 24.85 21.50
N LEU A 105 -5.52 23.63 21.99
CA LEU A 105 -6.46 22.53 21.89
C LEU A 105 -7.78 22.83 22.63
N LEU A 106 -7.70 23.39 23.83
CA LEU A 106 -8.88 23.76 24.61
C LEU A 106 -9.69 24.87 23.92
N ALA A 107 -9.01 25.82 23.29
CA ALA A 107 -9.65 26.89 22.51
C ALA A 107 -10.28 26.40 21.20
N ALA A 108 -9.79 25.28 20.65
CA ALA A 108 -10.34 24.69 19.43
C ALA A 108 -11.66 23.91 19.67
N VAL A 109 -12.03 23.68 20.94
CA VAL A 109 -13.25 22.89 21.26
C VAL A 109 -14.50 23.70 20.99
N PRO A 110 -15.44 23.19 20.19
CA PRO A 110 -16.74 23.85 20.01
C PRO A 110 -17.56 23.95 21.31
N THR A 111 -18.48 24.92 21.38
CA THR A 111 -19.34 25.17 22.56
C THR A 111 -20.14 23.94 23.02
N ARG A 112 -20.47 23.06 22.07
CA ARG A 112 -21.13 21.76 22.33
C ARG A 112 -20.24 20.64 21.81
N PRO A 113 -19.29 20.17 22.63
CA PRO A 113 -18.32 19.18 22.18
C PRO A 113 -18.99 17.82 21.90
N ARG A 114 -18.57 17.19 20.81
CA ARG A 114 -18.97 15.83 20.43
C ARG A 114 -17.72 14.97 20.17
N PRO A 115 -17.04 14.53 21.23
CA PRO A 115 -15.73 13.87 21.11
C PRO A 115 -15.75 12.69 20.16
N ALA A 116 -16.78 11.85 20.18
CA ALA A 116 -16.89 10.67 19.34
C ALA A 116 -17.00 11.03 17.84
N GLU A 117 -17.72 12.11 17.50
CA GLU A 117 -17.84 12.56 16.10
C GLU A 117 -16.51 13.07 15.55
N TYR A 118 -15.78 13.89 16.35
CA TYR A 118 -14.44 14.38 15.93
C TYR A 118 -13.44 13.24 15.82
N ALA A 119 -13.44 12.33 16.78
CA ALA A 119 -12.60 11.14 16.78
C ALA A 119 -12.89 10.22 15.58
N ALA A 120 -14.15 10.12 15.13
CA ALA A 120 -14.52 9.37 13.93
C ALA A 120 -13.89 9.98 12.66
N VAL A 121 -13.85 11.32 12.55
CA VAL A 121 -13.13 12.00 11.46
C VAL A 121 -11.64 11.70 11.48
N VAL A 122 -11.02 11.69 12.67
CA VAL A 122 -9.60 11.35 12.84
C VAL A 122 -9.35 9.91 12.40
N LEU A 123 -10.21 8.97 12.82
CA LEU A 123 -10.12 7.56 12.43
C LEU A 123 -10.28 7.39 10.92
N GLU A 124 -11.30 8.02 10.31
CA GLU A 124 -11.52 7.94 8.87
C GLU A 124 -10.29 8.42 8.09
N ALA A 125 -9.76 9.58 8.43
CA ALA A 125 -8.58 10.13 7.80
C ALA A 125 -7.34 9.22 7.96
N SER A 126 -7.19 8.57 9.12
CA SER A 126 -6.15 7.59 9.37
C SER A 126 -6.28 6.37 8.46
N LEU A 127 -7.48 5.78 8.37
CA LEU A 127 -7.72 4.61 7.56
C LEU A 127 -7.51 4.89 6.06
N ARG A 128 -7.92 6.07 5.57
CA ARG A 128 -7.63 6.51 4.19
C ARG A 128 -6.13 6.63 3.94
N ARG A 129 -5.37 7.21 4.86
CA ARG A 129 -3.88 7.25 4.76
C ARG A 129 -3.28 5.84 4.72
N GLN A 130 -3.79 4.92 5.54
CA GLN A 130 -3.33 3.52 5.54
C GLN A 130 -3.59 2.86 4.18
N VAL A 131 -4.77 3.03 3.57
CA VAL A 131 -5.07 2.49 2.24
C VAL A 131 -4.13 3.05 1.18
N ALA A 132 -3.84 4.36 1.19
CA ALA A 132 -2.87 4.96 0.28
C ALA A 132 -1.46 4.34 0.45
N CYS A 133 -1.04 4.09 1.70
CA CYS A 133 0.22 3.42 2.00
C CYS A 133 0.23 1.95 1.55
N HIS A 134 -0.89 1.23 1.65
CA HIS A 134 -1.00 -0.14 1.17
C HIS A 134 -0.69 -0.24 -0.33
N GLY A 135 -1.10 0.75 -1.14
CA GLY A 135 -0.75 0.81 -2.56
C GLY A 135 0.76 0.75 -2.80
N VAL A 136 1.55 1.52 -2.04
CA VAL A 136 3.02 1.52 -2.13
C VAL A 136 3.61 0.17 -1.72
N LEU A 137 3.09 -0.43 -0.64
CA LEU A 137 3.55 -1.74 -0.17
C LEU A 137 3.25 -2.85 -1.17
N LEU A 138 2.06 -2.85 -1.79
CA LEU A 138 1.68 -3.80 -2.83
C LEU A 138 2.58 -3.68 -4.06
N GLN A 139 2.89 -2.45 -4.48
CA GLN A 139 3.80 -2.21 -5.61
C GLN A 139 5.21 -2.72 -5.32
N ALA A 140 5.73 -2.47 -4.11
CA ALA A 140 7.04 -2.97 -3.70
C ALA A 140 7.07 -4.50 -3.57
N ALA A 141 5.99 -5.11 -3.05
CA ALA A 141 5.86 -6.56 -2.96
C ALA A 141 5.83 -7.22 -4.34
N ALA A 142 5.10 -6.64 -5.28
CA ALA A 142 5.05 -7.13 -6.67
C ALA A 142 6.42 -7.03 -7.36
N LEU A 143 7.16 -5.94 -7.13
CA LEU A 143 8.51 -5.79 -7.64
C LEU A 143 9.47 -6.84 -7.04
N ALA A 144 9.43 -7.04 -5.73
CA ALA A 144 10.25 -8.07 -5.07
C ALA A 144 9.91 -9.46 -5.60
N ALA A 145 8.61 -9.79 -5.73
CA ALA A 145 8.18 -11.07 -6.30
C ALA A 145 8.64 -11.26 -7.75
N ALA A 146 8.65 -10.20 -8.56
CA ALA A 146 9.13 -10.24 -9.93
C ALA A 146 10.65 -10.47 -9.99
N LEU A 147 11.43 -9.87 -9.08
CA LEU A 147 12.88 -10.06 -9.00
C LEU A 147 13.25 -11.47 -8.50
N ASP A 148 12.56 -11.94 -7.46
CA ASP A 148 12.79 -13.27 -6.85
C ASP A 148 12.10 -14.40 -7.63
N ARG A 149 11.31 -14.08 -8.65
CA ARG A 149 10.46 -15.03 -9.41
C ARG A 149 9.64 -15.93 -8.48
N SER A 150 9.07 -15.35 -7.43
CA SER A 150 8.34 -16.08 -6.40
C SER A 150 7.11 -15.27 -5.91
N PRO A 151 5.91 -15.87 -5.82
CA PRO A 151 4.72 -15.19 -5.33
C PRO A 151 4.73 -14.92 -3.82
N ARG A 152 5.61 -15.56 -3.06
CA ARG A 152 5.58 -15.59 -1.58
C ARG A 152 5.51 -14.20 -0.94
N VAL A 153 6.25 -13.22 -1.48
CA VAL A 153 6.27 -11.85 -0.92
C VAL A 153 4.92 -11.18 -1.10
N VAL A 154 4.29 -11.33 -2.29
CA VAL A 154 2.95 -10.79 -2.55
C VAL A 154 1.92 -11.47 -1.66
N GLU A 155 1.97 -12.79 -1.50
CA GLU A 155 1.07 -13.56 -0.64
C GLU A 155 1.14 -13.08 0.80
N THR A 156 2.36 -12.91 1.34
CA THR A 156 2.57 -12.45 2.71
C THR A 156 2.06 -11.02 2.91
N VAL A 157 2.42 -10.08 2.04
CA VAL A 157 2.04 -8.67 2.18
C VAL A 157 0.53 -8.49 2.00
N THR A 158 -0.08 -9.17 1.02
CA THR A 158 -1.53 -9.10 0.83
C THR A 158 -2.31 -9.70 2.00
N ALA A 159 -1.86 -10.81 2.59
CA ALA A 159 -2.50 -11.38 3.78
C ALA A 159 -2.44 -10.44 4.99
N GLN A 160 -1.31 -9.73 5.15
CA GLN A 160 -1.17 -8.72 6.21
C GLN A 160 -2.09 -7.51 5.97
N ILE A 161 -2.19 -7.04 4.73
CA ILE A 161 -3.09 -5.92 4.36
C ILE A 161 -4.55 -6.34 4.57
N ASP A 162 -4.94 -7.56 4.20
CA ASP A 162 -6.29 -8.08 4.42
C ASP A 162 -6.65 -8.06 5.92
N ALA A 163 -5.76 -8.56 6.78
CA ALA A 163 -5.99 -8.57 8.23
C ALA A 163 -6.11 -7.14 8.81
N VAL A 164 -5.32 -6.18 8.28
CA VAL A 164 -5.42 -4.77 8.69
C VAL A 164 -6.72 -4.15 8.20
N ALA A 165 -7.16 -4.45 6.98
CA ALA A 165 -8.42 -3.93 6.42
C ALA A 165 -9.65 -4.48 7.16
N GLU A 166 -9.67 -5.76 7.52
CA GLU A 166 -10.74 -6.36 8.32
C GLU A 166 -10.83 -5.73 9.72
N LEU A 167 -9.67 -5.49 10.35
CA LEU A 167 -9.64 -4.77 11.62
C LEU A 167 -10.13 -3.32 11.47
N ALA A 168 -9.76 -2.65 10.38
CA ALA A 168 -10.22 -1.30 10.07
C ALA A 168 -11.74 -1.24 9.91
N LEU A 169 -12.34 -2.19 9.19
CA LEU A 169 -13.80 -2.34 9.06
C LEU A 169 -14.48 -2.50 10.43
N THR A 170 -13.89 -3.32 11.30
CA THR A 170 -14.40 -3.54 12.66
C THR A 170 -14.35 -2.25 13.48
N ARG A 171 -13.21 -1.53 13.45
CA ARG A 171 -13.03 -0.27 14.17
C ARG A 171 -13.99 0.81 13.66
N TRP A 172 -14.15 0.90 12.36
CA TRP A 172 -15.09 1.84 11.73
C TRP A 172 -16.54 1.57 12.12
N ALA A 173 -16.95 0.31 12.10
CA ALA A 173 -18.30 -0.08 12.52
C ALA A 173 -18.59 0.24 14.00
N ILE A 174 -17.59 0.18 14.88
CA ILE A 174 -17.72 0.59 16.28
C ILE A 174 -17.81 2.11 16.38
N ALA A 175 -16.92 2.85 15.70
CA ALA A 175 -16.92 4.30 15.68
C ALA A 175 -18.28 4.86 15.21
N THR A 176 -18.82 4.32 14.12
CA THR A 176 -20.12 4.73 13.58
C THR A 176 -21.27 4.51 14.58
N ARG A 177 -21.25 3.41 15.32
CA ARG A 177 -22.23 3.15 16.39
C ARG A 177 -22.05 4.10 17.57
N ALA A 178 -20.82 4.42 17.94
CA ALA A 178 -20.53 5.37 19.02
C ALA A 178 -21.05 6.78 18.71
N THR A 179 -20.98 7.22 17.42
CA THR A 179 -21.51 8.53 16.99
C THR A 179 -23.04 8.56 16.98
N THR A 180 -23.71 7.43 16.75
CA THR A 180 -25.19 7.33 16.74
C THR A 180 -25.79 7.10 18.12
N GLY A 181 -25.00 7.05 19.19
CA GLY A 181 -25.46 6.85 20.57
C GLY A 181 -25.92 5.45 20.91
N THR A 182 -25.66 4.46 20.06
CA THR A 182 -25.91 3.04 20.35
C THR A 182 -24.80 2.50 21.26
N ALA A 183 -25.14 1.66 22.22
CA ALA A 183 -24.21 1.13 23.23
C ALA A 183 -22.92 0.59 22.60
N VAL A 184 -21.78 1.06 23.10
CA VAL A 184 -20.45 0.68 22.58
C VAL A 184 -20.14 -0.74 23.04
N ALA A 185 -19.80 -1.60 22.09
CA ALA A 185 -19.30 -2.94 22.37
C ALA A 185 -17.92 -2.87 23.03
N ALA A 186 -17.55 -3.95 23.74
CA ALA A 186 -16.25 -4.09 24.40
C ALA A 186 -15.07 -3.74 23.44
N PRO A 187 -13.94 -3.24 23.99
CA PRO A 187 -12.78 -2.87 23.21
C PRO A 187 -12.30 -4.03 22.34
N VAL A 188 -12.07 -3.76 21.06
CA VAL A 188 -11.49 -4.74 20.14
C VAL A 188 -10.01 -4.83 20.47
N SER A 189 -9.61 -5.95 21.09
CA SER A 189 -8.19 -6.26 21.23
C SER A 189 -7.58 -6.34 19.84
N PRO A 190 -6.46 -5.64 19.58
CA PRO A 190 -5.79 -5.79 18.30
C PRO A 190 -5.40 -7.26 18.12
N PRO A 191 -5.62 -7.85 16.93
CA PRO A 191 -5.00 -9.14 16.63
C PRO A 191 -3.50 -8.96 16.81
N SER A 192 -2.85 -9.97 17.40
CA SER A 192 -1.40 -10.00 17.45
C SER A 192 -0.89 -9.78 16.02
N PRO A 193 0.03 -8.85 15.78
CA PRO A 193 0.49 -8.56 14.43
C PRO A 193 1.07 -9.84 13.83
N VAL A 194 0.35 -10.41 12.87
CA VAL A 194 0.83 -11.54 12.06
C VAL A 194 1.87 -10.99 11.10
N GLY A 195 3.09 -10.86 11.59
CA GLY A 195 4.18 -10.26 10.82
C GLY A 195 4.18 -8.72 10.84
N LEU A 196 5.34 -8.15 10.57
CA LEU A 196 5.50 -6.70 10.43
C LEU A 196 5.36 -6.35 8.94
N LEU A 197 4.44 -5.45 8.60
CA LEU A 197 4.40 -4.86 7.26
C LEU A 197 5.78 -4.27 6.91
N PRO A 198 6.21 -4.36 5.65
CA PRO A 198 7.44 -3.72 5.21
C PRO A 198 7.45 -2.23 5.52
N SER A 199 8.65 -1.68 5.74
CA SER A 199 8.80 -0.25 5.95
C SER A 199 8.47 0.51 4.66
N LEU A 200 7.61 1.53 4.75
CA LEU A 200 7.30 2.42 3.61
C LEU A 200 8.58 3.04 3.02
N VAL A 201 9.52 3.48 3.86
CA VAL A 201 10.81 4.04 3.41
C VAL A 201 11.62 3.01 2.63
N GLY A 202 11.56 1.74 3.06
CA GLY A 202 12.21 0.65 2.35
C GLY A 202 11.53 0.34 1.01
N ALA A 203 10.20 0.36 0.99
CA ALA A 203 9.41 0.17 -0.22
C ALA A 203 9.70 1.28 -1.25
N ASP A 204 9.67 2.55 -0.85
CA ASP A 204 9.99 3.68 -1.72
C ASP A 204 11.41 3.61 -2.27
N ARG A 205 12.39 3.21 -1.45
CA ARG A 205 13.77 3.03 -1.88
C ARG A 205 13.91 1.91 -2.90
N LEU A 206 13.19 0.80 -2.73
CA LEU A 206 13.18 -0.31 -3.67
C LEU A 206 12.58 0.13 -5.01
N LEU A 207 11.42 0.78 -4.99
CA LEU A 207 10.73 1.28 -6.18
C LEU A 207 11.55 2.32 -6.94
N SER A 208 12.25 3.22 -6.23
CA SER A 208 13.10 4.25 -6.86
C SER A 208 14.30 3.66 -7.61
N ARG A 209 14.79 2.48 -7.18
CA ARG A 209 15.91 1.80 -7.85
C ARG A 209 15.48 0.99 -9.06
N HIS A 210 14.23 0.60 -9.13
CA HIS A 210 13.69 -0.26 -10.17
C HIS A 210 12.43 0.37 -10.77
N PRO A 211 12.57 1.36 -11.68
CA PRO A 211 11.44 2.00 -12.34
C PRO A 211 10.58 0.96 -13.05
N LEU A 212 9.36 1.34 -13.40
CA LEU A 212 8.48 0.48 -14.19
C LEU A 212 9.17 0.10 -15.51
N PRO A 213 8.86 -1.09 -16.04
CA PRO A 213 9.41 -1.50 -17.33
C PRO A 213 8.92 -0.54 -18.40
N ASP A 214 9.83 -0.25 -19.34
CA ASP A 214 9.50 0.50 -20.54
C ASP A 214 8.44 -0.24 -21.35
N PRO A 215 7.38 0.41 -21.84
CA PRO A 215 6.36 -0.23 -22.68
C PRO A 215 6.95 -0.94 -23.92
N ASP A 216 7.96 -0.38 -24.55
CA ASP A 216 8.64 -1.00 -25.70
C ASP A 216 9.38 -2.28 -25.29
N ALA A 217 10.05 -2.27 -24.16
CA ALA A 217 10.72 -3.45 -23.63
C ALA A 217 9.70 -4.53 -23.16
N VAL A 218 8.51 -4.17 -22.71
CA VAL A 218 7.43 -5.11 -22.42
C VAL A 218 6.94 -5.75 -23.72
N ALA A 219 6.67 -4.95 -24.76
CA ALA A 219 6.22 -5.42 -26.06
C ALA A 219 7.25 -6.35 -26.71
N GLU A 220 8.54 -6.07 -26.58
CA GLU A 220 9.63 -6.92 -27.06
C GLU A 220 9.60 -8.30 -26.35
N ARG A 221 9.45 -8.35 -25.03
CA ARG A 221 9.34 -9.62 -24.29
C ARG A 221 8.08 -10.41 -24.63
N GLU A 222 6.96 -9.72 -24.88
CA GLU A 222 5.73 -10.37 -25.36
C GLU A 222 5.91 -10.96 -26.77
N ALA A 223 6.66 -10.25 -27.65
CA ALA A 223 7.06 -10.73 -28.97
C ALA A 223 7.95 -11.98 -28.87
N ASP A 224 8.99 -11.92 -28.05
CA ASP A 224 9.90 -13.04 -27.81
C ASP A 224 9.16 -14.28 -27.29
N LEU A 225 8.26 -14.11 -26.34
CA LEU A 225 7.43 -15.21 -25.85
C LEU A 225 6.58 -15.84 -26.95
N THR A 226 5.89 -15.01 -27.73
CA THR A 226 5.03 -15.52 -28.82
C THR A 226 5.84 -16.24 -29.90
N ALA A 227 7.02 -15.71 -30.25
CA ALA A 227 7.95 -16.34 -31.18
C ALA A 227 8.45 -17.69 -30.68
N CYS A 228 8.86 -17.76 -29.41
CA CYS A 228 9.26 -19.01 -28.78
C CYS A 228 8.16 -20.06 -28.81
N LEU A 229 6.90 -19.69 -28.54
CA LEU A 229 5.76 -20.62 -28.50
C LEU A 229 5.33 -21.08 -29.91
N VAL A 230 5.53 -20.27 -30.94
CA VAL A 230 5.33 -20.72 -32.34
C VAL A 230 6.39 -21.74 -32.73
N THR A 231 7.63 -21.53 -32.29
CA THR A 231 8.76 -22.43 -32.58
C THR A 231 8.71 -23.72 -31.76
N HIS A 232 8.19 -23.62 -30.53
CA HIS A 232 8.11 -24.74 -29.57
C HIS A 232 6.68 -24.91 -29.04
N PRO A 233 5.72 -25.36 -29.87
CA PRO A 233 4.32 -25.49 -29.48
C PRO A 233 4.07 -26.49 -28.35
N ASP A 234 4.97 -27.43 -28.13
CA ASP A 234 4.88 -28.39 -27.02
C ASP A 234 4.88 -27.74 -25.62
N TYR A 235 5.42 -26.52 -25.49
CA TYR A 235 5.41 -25.77 -24.24
C TYR A 235 4.12 -25.02 -23.99
N LEU A 236 3.22 -24.91 -25.01
CA LEU A 236 1.95 -24.18 -24.85
C LEU A 236 1.13 -24.73 -23.68
N ALA A 237 0.99 -26.05 -23.58
CA ALA A 237 0.24 -26.68 -22.49
C ALA A 237 0.74 -26.24 -21.09
N ALA A 238 2.04 -26.12 -20.92
CA ALA A 238 2.65 -25.71 -19.66
C ALA A 238 2.45 -24.22 -19.37
N VAL A 239 2.46 -23.37 -20.41
CA VAL A 239 2.36 -21.90 -20.27
C VAL A 239 0.88 -21.47 -20.17
N THR A 240 -0.01 -22.01 -20.99
CA THR A 240 -1.44 -21.62 -21.02
C THR A 240 -2.19 -21.99 -19.75
N GLY A 241 -1.69 -22.95 -18.99
CA GLY A 241 -2.24 -23.32 -17.68
C GLY A 241 -2.24 -22.17 -16.67
N TRP A 242 -1.38 -21.18 -16.82
CA TRP A 242 -1.24 -20.09 -15.87
C TRP A 242 -1.12 -18.70 -16.51
N LEU A 243 -0.59 -18.54 -17.74
CA LEU A 243 -0.52 -17.26 -18.45
C LEU A 243 -1.73 -17.18 -19.40
N ARG A 244 -2.64 -16.26 -19.14
CA ARG A 244 -3.83 -16.04 -19.98
C ARG A 244 -3.58 -14.93 -21.01
N PRO A 245 -4.28 -14.92 -22.17
CA PRO A 245 -4.13 -13.90 -23.19
C PRO A 245 -4.40 -12.47 -22.69
N ASP A 246 -5.31 -12.29 -21.73
CA ASP A 246 -5.62 -11.00 -21.12
C ASP A 246 -4.48 -10.47 -20.22
N ALA A 247 -3.52 -11.31 -19.89
CA ALA A 247 -2.32 -10.88 -19.17
C ALA A 247 -1.34 -10.10 -20.07
N LEU A 248 -1.38 -10.24 -21.39
CA LEU A 248 -0.53 -9.47 -22.30
C LEU A 248 -1.09 -8.05 -22.47
N THR A 249 -0.22 -7.04 -22.41
CA THR A 249 -0.62 -5.63 -22.51
C THR A 249 -0.64 -5.12 -23.95
N GLY A 250 0.21 -5.68 -24.81
CA GLY A 250 0.37 -5.25 -26.18
C GLY A 250 -0.85 -5.61 -27.06
N ASP A 251 -1.46 -4.61 -27.69
CA ASP A 251 -2.55 -4.83 -28.64
C ASP A 251 -2.13 -5.69 -29.84
N THR A 252 -0.84 -5.73 -30.14
CA THR A 252 -0.25 -6.54 -31.21
C THR A 252 -0.11 -8.01 -30.80
N TRP A 253 0.41 -8.30 -29.60
CA TRP A 253 0.81 -9.63 -29.19
C TRP A 253 -0.29 -10.42 -28.47
N ARG A 254 -1.22 -9.73 -27.80
CA ARG A 254 -2.37 -10.36 -27.18
C ARG A 254 -3.22 -11.19 -28.18
N PRO A 255 -3.60 -10.69 -29.36
CA PRO A 255 -4.31 -11.49 -30.37
C PRO A 255 -3.49 -12.68 -30.88
N VAL A 256 -2.16 -12.51 -31.02
CA VAL A 256 -1.27 -13.60 -31.45
C VAL A 256 -1.27 -14.72 -30.42
N TYR A 257 -1.05 -14.37 -29.15
CA TYR A 257 -1.04 -15.34 -28.07
C TYR A 257 -2.42 -16.01 -27.88
N ALA A 258 -3.52 -15.25 -27.99
CA ALA A 258 -4.87 -15.81 -27.96
C ALA A 258 -5.12 -16.81 -29.10
N ALA A 259 -4.60 -16.53 -30.29
CA ALA A 259 -4.69 -17.45 -31.42
C ALA A 259 -3.87 -18.74 -31.20
N LEU A 260 -2.67 -18.62 -30.58
CA LEU A 260 -1.86 -19.78 -30.21
C LEU A 260 -2.58 -20.68 -29.20
N VAL A 261 -3.19 -20.09 -28.16
CA VAL A 261 -3.98 -20.84 -27.16
C VAL A 261 -5.14 -21.57 -27.82
N ASP A 262 -5.91 -20.89 -28.66
CA ASP A 262 -7.08 -21.48 -29.34
C ASP A 262 -6.70 -22.58 -30.38
N LEU A 263 -5.57 -22.39 -31.10
CA LEU A 263 -5.06 -23.46 -31.99
C LEU A 263 -4.59 -24.66 -31.18
N HIS A 264 -3.94 -24.46 -30.06
CA HIS A 264 -3.52 -25.52 -29.15
C HIS A 264 -4.73 -26.31 -28.62
N ASP A 265 -5.74 -25.61 -28.09
CA ASP A 265 -6.95 -26.21 -27.50
C ASP A 265 -7.77 -27.01 -28.54
N THR A 266 -7.71 -26.59 -29.82
CA THR A 266 -8.39 -27.29 -30.92
C THR A 266 -7.54 -28.38 -31.58
N GLY A 267 -6.28 -28.57 -31.14
CA GLY A 267 -5.34 -29.52 -31.74
C GLY A 267 -4.96 -29.18 -33.19
N ALA A 268 -5.10 -27.92 -33.59
CA ALA A 268 -4.78 -27.48 -34.94
C ALA A 268 -3.27 -27.23 -35.09
N PRO A 269 -2.69 -27.34 -36.31
CA PRO A 269 -1.28 -27.02 -36.55
C PRO A 269 -0.97 -25.59 -36.15
N ILE A 270 0.19 -25.39 -35.54
CA ILE A 270 0.68 -24.07 -35.11
C ILE A 270 1.88 -23.67 -35.99
N ASP A 271 1.66 -22.71 -36.83
CA ASP A 271 2.64 -22.09 -37.72
C ASP A 271 2.22 -20.63 -38.01
N PRO A 272 3.10 -19.77 -38.55
CA PRO A 272 2.77 -18.38 -38.85
C PRO A 272 1.53 -18.17 -39.72
N VAL A 273 1.22 -19.12 -40.63
CA VAL A 273 0.06 -19.00 -41.53
C VAL A 273 -1.24 -19.31 -40.80
N THR A 274 -1.27 -20.39 -40.02
CA THR A 274 -2.45 -20.79 -39.25
C THR A 274 -2.76 -19.78 -38.13
N VAL A 275 -1.75 -19.23 -37.48
CA VAL A 275 -1.88 -18.15 -36.49
C VAL A 275 -2.47 -16.91 -37.14
N ALA A 276 -1.92 -16.43 -38.25
CA ALA A 276 -2.42 -15.24 -38.96
C ALA A 276 -3.87 -15.44 -39.40
N TRP A 277 -4.20 -16.63 -39.91
CA TRP A 277 -5.57 -16.99 -40.30
C TRP A 277 -6.54 -17.00 -39.13
N ARG A 278 -6.12 -17.51 -37.98
CA ARG A 278 -6.94 -17.54 -36.76
C ARG A 278 -7.21 -16.11 -36.27
N ILE A 279 -6.21 -15.23 -36.25
CA ILE A 279 -6.34 -13.81 -35.86
C ILE A 279 -7.36 -13.11 -36.79
N ALA A 280 -7.22 -13.30 -38.12
CA ALA A 280 -8.14 -12.69 -39.09
C ALA A 280 -9.59 -13.11 -38.90
N ARG A 281 -9.85 -14.33 -38.40
CA ARG A 281 -11.21 -14.83 -38.16
C ARG A 281 -11.82 -14.36 -36.84
N THR A 282 -11.00 -14.17 -35.81
CA THR A 282 -11.48 -13.84 -34.44
C THR A 282 -11.59 -12.34 -34.19
N ALA A 283 -10.83 -11.52 -34.90
CA ALA A 283 -10.80 -10.07 -34.70
C ALA A 283 -10.94 -9.29 -36.02
N PRO A 284 -12.05 -9.45 -36.76
CA PRO A 284 -12.23 -8.77 -38.05
C PRO A 284 -12.30 -7.22 -37.93
N THR A 285 -12.52 -6.68 -36.72
CA THR A 285 -12.64 -5.24 -36.42
C THR A 285 -11.49 -4.67 -35.59
N ALA A 286 -10.68 -5.52 -34.96
CA ALA A 286 -9.42 -5.09 -34.35
C ALA A 286 -8.43 -4.84 -35.48
N GLY A 287 -7.85 -3.65 -35.61
CA GLY A 287 -6.97 -3.25 -36.71
C GLY A 287 -6.06 -4.33 -37.32
N PRO A 288 -5.25 -4.05 -38.32
CA PRO A 288 -4.49 -5.09 -39.00
C PRO A 288 -3.59 -5.78 -37.96
N GLY A 289 -3.94 -7.05 -37.67
CA GLY A 289 -3.06 -7.92 -36.87
C GLY A 289 -1.69 -8.04 -37.54
N PRO A 290 -0.68 -8.61 -36.87
CA PRO A 290 0.63 -8.76 -37.46
C PRO A 290 0.52 -9.52 -38.78
N ASN A 291 1.16 -8.99 -39.81
CA ASN A 291 1.21 -9.61 -41.12
C ASN A 291 1.90 -10.99 -41.01
N PRO A 292 1.48 -12.04 -41.76
CA PRO A 292 2.18 -13.32 -41.75
C PRO A 292 3.69 -13.23 -41.98
N ARG A 293 4.14 -12.24 -42.78
CA ARG A 293 5.58 -11.99 -42.99
C ARG A 293 6.28 -11.51 -41.73
N ASP A 294 5.60 -10.66 -40.95
CA ASP A 294 6.15 -10.15 -39.69
C ASP A 294 6.25 -11.27 -38.66
N LEU A 295 5.24 -12.16 -38.62
CA LEU A 295 5.28 -13.37 -37.78
C LEU A 295 6.41 -14.31 -38.20
N THR A 296 6.62 -14.51 -39.51
CA THR A 296 7.71 -15.34 -40.01
C THR A 296 9.07 -14.73 -39.68
N ALA A 297 9.25 -13.43 -39.94
CA ALA A 297 10.48 -12.73 -39.60
C ALA A 297 10.78 -12.77 -38.08
N MET A 298 9.77 -12.63 -37.26
CA MET A 298 9.88 -12.73 -35.79
C MET A 298 10.36 -14.13 -35.37
N VAL A 299 9.79 -15.20 -35.94
CA VAL A 299 10.22 -16.57 -35.67
C VAL A 299 11.66 -16.84 -36.14
N GLU A 300 12.04 -16.30 -37.31
CA GLU A 300 13.39 -16.41 -37.83
C GLU A 300 14.44 -15.65 -36.99
N HIS A 301 14.04 -14.57 -36.33
CA HIS A 301 14.91 -13.74 -35.46
C HIS A 301 14.75 -14.08 -33.99
N ALA A 302 13.85 -14.99 -33.63
CA ALA A 302 13.66 -15.38 -32.25
C ALA A 302 14.96 -15.91 -31.67
N THR A 303 15.45 -15.23 -30.63
CA THR A 303 16.55 -15.73 -29.84
C THR A 303 16.13 -17.07 -29.25
N ILE A 304 17.05 -18.03 -29.16
CA ILE A 304 16.79 -19.33 -28.52
C ILE A 304 16.62 -19.07 -27.01
N LEU A 305 15.42 -18.67 -26.63
CA LEU A 305 15.00 -18.51 -25.24
C LEU A 305 14.22 -19.75 -24.79
N ASP A 306 14.41 -20.14 -23.55
CA ASP A 306 13.52 -21.09 -22.91
C ASP A 306 12.11 -20.49 -22.81
N PRO A 307 11.05 -21.09 -23.40
CA PRO A 307 9.68 -20.58 -23.37
C PRO A 307 9.15 -20.36 -21.94
N ALA A 308 9.54 -21.20 -20.97
CA ALA A 308 9.16 -21.04 -19.58
C ALA A 308 9.79 -19.79 -18.96
N TYR A 309 11.04 -19.52 -19.30
CA TYR A 309 11.73 -18.29 -18.87
C TYR A 309 11.07 -17.05 -19.47
N ALA A 310 10.80 -17.05 -20.80
CA ALA A 310 10.15 -15.95 -21.48
C ALA A 310 8.74 -15.67 -20.90
N ALA A 311 7.97 -16.70 -20.65
CA ALA A 311 6.63 -16.59 -20.04
C ALA A 311 6.69 -16.02 -18.60
N THR A 312 7.66 -16.46 -17.80
CA THR A 312 7.86 -15.94 -16.44
C THR A 312 8.29 -14.45 -16.48
N ALA A 313 9.10 -14.04 -17.44
CA ALA A 313 9.50 -12.64 -17.60
C ALA A 313 8.29 -11.74 -17.95
N VAL A 314 7.43 -12.19 -18.88
CA VAL A 314 6.18 -11.50 -19.21
C VAL A 314 5.26 -11.43 -17.98
N ALA A 315 5.08 -12.52 -17.23
CA ALA A 315 4.27 -12.53 -16.01
C ALA A 315 4.80 -11.57 -14.95
N ALA A 316 6.12 -11.46 -14.80
CA ALA A 316 6.76 -10.54 -13.86
C ALA A 316 6.48 -9.07 -14.23
N ASP A 317 6.55 -8.71 -15.51
CA ASP A 317 6.21 -7.36 -15.97
C ASP A 317 4.72 -7.06 -15.75
N GLN A 318 3.85 -8.00 -16.08
CA GLN A 318 2.41 -7.86 -15.89
C GLN A 318 2.04 -7.66 -14.42
N LEU A 319 2.68 -8.40 -13.52
CA LEU A 319 2.50 -8.24 -12.08
C LEU A 319 2.90 -6.82 -11.62
N ARG A 320 4.04 -6.31 -12.10
CA ARG A 320 4.52 -4.96 -11.77
C ARG A 320 3.56 -3.88 -12.28
N LEU A 321 3.08 -4.00 -13.51
CA LEU A 321 2.11 -3.08 -14.11
C LEU A 321 0.75 -3.13 -13.42
N ALA A 322 0.26 -4.33 -13.08
CA ALA A 322 -0.97 -4.51 -12.32
C ALA A 322 -0.87 -3.87 -10.93
N ALA A 323 0.24 -4.08 -10.22
CA ALA A 323 0.47 -3.49 -8.91
C ALA A 323 0.57 -1.95 -8.96
N HIS A 324 1.18 -1.41 -10.01
CA HIS A 324 1.23 0.05 -10.22
C HIS A 324 -0.16 0.64 -10.44
N ARG A 325 -0.98 0.01 -11.29
CA ARG A 325 -2.38 0.42 -11.50
C ARG A 325 -3.18 0.35 -10.21
N THR A 326 -3.04 -0.73 -9.45
CA THR A 326 -3.66 -0.91 -8.13
C THR A 326 -3.23 0.19 -7.16
N ALA A 327 -1.93 0.48 -7.06
CA ALA A 327 -1.43 1.52 -6.17
C ALA A 327 -1.95 2.92 -6.53
N THR A 328 -2.06 3.20 -7.83
CA THR A 328 -2.61 4.47 -8.34
C THR A 328 -4.11 4.58 -8.03
N ALA A 329 -4.88 3.50 -8.24
CA ALA A 329 -6.30 3.45 -7.93
C ALA A 329 -6.56 3.64 -6.42
N LEU A 330 -5.88 2.86 -5.56
CA LEU A 330 -6.03 2.97 -4.10
C LEU A 330 -5.68 4.36 -3.57
N ARG A 331 -4.67 5.01 -4.15
CA ARG A 331 -4.30 6.38 -3.77
C ARG A 331 -5.39 7.39 -4.19
N ALA A 332 -5.92 7.26 -5.39
CA ALA A 332 -6.98 8.12 -5.89
C ALA A 332 -8.29 7.95 -5.08
N GLU A 333 -8.68 6.70 -4.81
CA GLU A 333 -9.87 6.36 -4.03
C GLU A 333 -9.74 6.81 -2.57
N ALA A 334 -8.57 6.62 -1.94
CA ALA A 334 -8.30 7.12 -0.59
C ALA A 334 -8.36 8.65 -0.50
N GLY A 335 -8.01 9.37 -1.57
CA GLY A 335 -8.14 10.82 -1.67
C GLY A 335 -9.57 11.31 -1.95
N ASN A 336 -10.45 10.44 -2.40
CA ASN A 336 -11.85 10.78 -2.69
C ASN A 336 -12.71 10.72 -1.42
N LEU A 337 -12.92 11.88 -0.77
CA LEU A 337 -13.75 11.97 0.44
C LEU A 337 -15.23 11.69 0.21
N GLY A 338 -15.70 11.67 -1.04
CA GLY A 338 -17.07 11.29 -1.40
C GLY A 338 -17.33 9.79 -1.42
N LEU A 339 -16.26 8.96 -1.43
CA LEU A 339 -16.37 7.52 -1.37
C LEU A 339 -16.56 7.07 0.10
N ASP A 340 -17.53 6.19 0.36
CA ASP A 340 -17.71 5.61 1.69
C ASP A 340 -16.46 4.82 2.10
N LEU A 341 -16.08 4.94 3.37
CA LEU A 341 -14.88 4.28 3.88
C LEU A 341 -14.98 2.75 3.83
N ARG A 342 -16.19 2.21 4.02
CA ARG A 342 -16.42 0.78 3.94
C ARG A 342 -16.18 0.27 2.52
N ASP A 343 -16.72 0.98 1.51
CA ASP A 343 -16.53 0.65 0.11
C ASP A 343 -15.04 0.71 -0.28
N LEU A 344 -14.31 1.70 0.23
CA LEU A 344 -12.87 1.83 0.05
C LEU A 344 -12.09 0.61 0.61
N LEU A 345 -12.46 0.17 1.82
CA LEU A 345 -11.81 -0.99 2.45
C LEU A 345 -12.17 -2.30 1.74
N ASP A 346 -13.43 -2.47 1.34
CA ASP A 346 -13.88 -3.63 0.55
C ASP A 346 -13.17 -3.68 -0.81
N THR A 347 -13.00 -2.55 -1.48
CA THR A 347 -12.22 -2.42 -2.73
C THR A 347 -10.74 -2.77 -2.50
N THR A 348 -10.15 -2.37 -1.37
CA THR A 348 -8.78 -2.76 -1.01
C THR A 348 -8.64 -4.28 -0.96
N LEU A 349 -9.60 -5.00 -0.35
CA LEU A 349 -9.61 -6.47 -0.30
C LEU A 349 -9.77 -7.12 -1.69
N LEU A 350 -10.51 -6.49 -2.60
CA LEU A 350 -10.62 -6.95 -3.99
C LEU A 350 -9.27 -6.80 -4.73
N HIS A 351 -8.59 -5.68 -4.55
CA HIS A 351 -7.29 -5.43 -5.15
C HIS A 351 -6.20 -6.40 -4.64
N THR A 352 -6.16 -6.71 -3.35
CA THR A 352 -5.23 -7.69 -2.81
C THR A 352 -5.46 -9.08 -3.40
N ARG A 353 -6.72 -9.50 -3.55
CA ARG A 353 -7.09 -10.78 -4.18
C ARG A 353 -6.68 -10.82 -5.66
N ALA A 354 -6.91 -9.73 -6.39
CA ALA A 354 -6.53 -9.63 -7.80
C ALA A 354 -5.01 -9.73 -7.97
N LEU A 355 -4.25 -9.05 -7.11
CA LEU A 355 -2.79 -9.06 -7.16
C LEU A 355 -2.19 -10.43 -6.81
N ARG A 356 -2.78 -11.16 -5.84
CA ARG A 356 -2.39 -12.56 -5.56
C ARG A 356 -2.59 -13.47 -6.76
N ARG A 357 -3.72 -13.32 -7.46
CA ARG A 357 -3.96 -14.10 -8.69
C ARG A 357 -2.93 -13.75 -9.77
N ALA A 358 -2.58 -12.47 -9.92
CA ALA A 358 -1.58 -12.04 -10.89
C ALA A 358 -0.15 -12.52 -10.53
N ALA A 359 0.14 -12.77 -9.26
CA ALA A 359 1.43 -13.28 -8.80
C ALA A 359 1.53 -14.82 -8.87
N ALA A 360 0.39 -15.53 -8.92
CA ALA A 360 0.36 -16.99 -8.92
C ALA A 360 1.23 -17.65 -10.03
N PRO A 361 1.37 -17.07 -11.24
CA PRO A 361 2.25 -17.59 -12.28
C PRO A 361 3.76 -17.57 -11.97
N LEU A 362 4.19 -16.81 -10.98
CA LEU A 362 5.59 -16.74 -10.57
C LEU A 362 5.95 -17.93 -9.67
N HIS A 363 5.79 -19.16 -10.17
CA HIS A 363 6.23 -20.34 -9.44
C HIS A 363 7.74 -20.57 -9.67
N PRO A 364 8.50 -21.03 -8.65
CA PRO A 364 9.78 -21.65 -8.91
C PRO A 364 9.55 -22.81 -9.88
N GLY A 365 10.43 -22.93 -10.89
CA GLY A 365 10.32 -23.96 -11.93
C GLY A 365 10.09 -25.37 -11.37
N PRO A 366 9.80 -26.37 -12.21
CA PRO A 366 9.47 -27.71 -11.76
C PRO A 366 10.52 -28.24 -10.79
N PRO A 367 10.10 -28.99 -9.74
CA PRO A 367 11.03 -29.55 -8.77
C PRO A 367 11.97 -30.51 -9.50
N GLY A 368 13.21 -30.10 -9.73
CA GLY A 368 14.21 -30.86 -10.48
C GLY A 368 15.36 -30.04 -11.06
N SER A 369 15.27 -28.73 -11.11
CA SER A 369 16.42 -27.89 -11.41
C SER A 369 17.07 -27.41 -10.10
N ASP A 370 17.91 -28.27 -9.53
CA ASP A 370 18.88 -27.87 -8.51
C ASP A 370 19.93 -26.93 -9.16
N ALA A 371 19.52 -25.72 -9.48
CA ALA A 371 20.38 -24.65 -9.90
C ALA A 371 20.46 -23.65 -8.75
N ASP A 372 21.59 -23.72 -8.07
CA ASP A 372 22.16 -22.75 -7.13
C ASP A 372 21.24 -22.18 -6.05
N ASP A 373 21.29 -22.83 -4.89
CA ASP A 373 20.68 -22.45 -3.61
C ASP A 373 21.35 -21.20 -2.96
N ASP A 374 22.09 -20.40 -3.72
CA ASP A 374 22.79 -19.20 -3.23
C ASP A 374 22.04 -17.89 -3.47
N HIS A 375 20.78 -17.96 -3.93
CA HIS A 375 19.97 -16.74 -4.07
C HIS A 375 19.33 -16.38 -2.72
N VAL A 376 20.04 -15.55 -1.94
CA VAL A 376 19.48 -14.93 -0.72
C VAL A 376 18.30 -14.04 -1.13
N PRO A 377 17.06 -14.34 -0.70
CA PRO A 377 15.91 -13.49 -0.99
C PRO A 377 16.19 -12.06 -0.55
N ILE A 378 15.90 -11.08 -1.41
CA ILE A 378 16.05 -9.66 -1.05
C ILE A 378 15.03 -9.36 0.06
N PRO A 379 15.46 -9.20 1.33
CA PRO A 379 14.52 -8.94 2.41
C PRO A 379 13.98 -7.51 2.28
N LEU A 380 12.68 -7.38 2.22
CA LEU A 380 12.07 -6.06 2.43
C LEU A 380 12.46 -5.58 3.84
N PRO A 381 12.97 -4.34 3.99
CA PRO A 381 13.41 -3.85 5.29
C PRO A 381 12.22 -3.78 6.26
N VAL A 382 12.26 -4.62 7.29
CA VAL A 382 11.25 -4.71 8.33
C VAL A 382 11.50 -3.61 9.37
N MET A 383 10.46 -2.88 9.75
CA MET A 383 10.55 -1.93 10.88
C MET A 383 10.82 -2.70 12.19
N ARG A 384 12.07 -2.69 12.66
CA ARG A 384 12.33 -3.00 14.06
C ARG A 384 11.83 -1.82 14.90
N ARG A 385 10.78 -2.03 15.69
CA ARG A 385 10.48 -1.13 16.80
C ARG A 385 11.74 -1.07 17.68
N GLN A 386 12.40 0.08 17.68
CA GLN A 386 13.39 0.37 18.73
C GLN A 386 12.62 0.33 20.04
N ARG A 387 12.79 -0.75 20.82
CA ARG A 387 12.47 -0.73 22.24
C ARG A 387 13.30 0.41 22.82
N ALA A 388 12.65 1.43 23.33
CA ALA A 388 13.29 2.43 24.17
C ALA A 388 13.98 1.67 25.29
N GLY A 389 15.30 1.53 25.18
CA GLY A 389 16.11 0.92 26.22
C GLY A 389 16.03 1.83 27.43
N THR A 390 15.40 1.35 28.49
CA THR A 390 15.56 1.88 29.83
C THR A 390 17.04 1.72 30.19
N ALA A 391 17.82 2.75 29.89
CA ALA A 391 19.18 2.90 30.41
C ALA A 391 19.07 3.16 31.91
N GLY A 392 19.03 2.10 32.69
CA GLY A 392 19.25 2.14 34.13
C GLY A 392 20.64 2.69 34.40
N ARG A 393 20.72 3.96 34.74
CA ARG A 393 21.93 4.55 35.33
C ARG A 393 22.12 3.98 36.74
N HIS A 394 22.95 2.96 36.88
CA HIS A 394 23.54 2.62 38.17
C HIS A 394 24.44 3.78 38.62
N LEU A 395 23.97 4.55 39.59
CA LEU A 395 24.81 5.44 40.38
C LEU A 395 25.70 4.55 41.25
N ALA A 396 26.98 4.48 40.93
CA ALA A 396 28.00 3.93 41.83
C ALA A 396 28.19 4.90 43.01
N VAL A 397 27.83 4.40 44.19
CA VAL A 397 28.18 5.05 45.47
C VAL A 397 29.62 4.70 45.76
N VAL A 398 30.48 5.72 45.83
CA VAL A 398 31.86 5.63 46.34
C VAL A 398 31.82 5.75 47.86
N PRO A 399 32.34 4.78 48.63
CA PRO A 399 32.53 4.95 50.07
C PRO A 399 33.81 5.73 50.34
N ARG A 400 33.72 6.58 51.36
CA ARG A 400 34.89 7.23 51.99
C ARG A 400 35.67 6.20 52.85
#